data_506215449bcf60bdbe45d3720746b94e
#
_entry.id   506215449bcf60bdbe45d3720746b94e
#
_cell.length_a   1.000
_cell.length_b   1.000
_cell.length_c   1.000
_cell.angle_alpha   90.00
_cell.angle_beta   90.00
_cell.angle_gamma   90.00
#
_symmetry.space_group_name_H-M   'P 1'
#
loop_
_entity.id
_entity.type
_entity.pdbx_description
1 polymer ?
#
loop_
_entity_poly.entity_id
_entity_poly.type
_entity_poly.pdbx_seq_one_letter_code
_entity_poly.pdbx_strand_id
1 'polypeptide(L)'
;IQEKQPFDISKYTVERLDLAAVPGACRRFFEQRHIDPGQLAPFKSVIGILVSDRGFKQPLFYWQNMDGNIVGAQYKYIKDNVCQKRFLKNTDRSNSLWMTPIEGSKALFVTEDPLDAIAHSQLFPGARYAYFCTGGTSTKAQREMIHSFSQKFKLPIILGNDNDLAGQLENFKLALHTANIEYAINSKTQRVLLTVNGAEREWGKDEIVAALQAVMKQRPNIILSIPWAKDWNDDLRSSKKSISLRIAENMARVQIETTKSEQRGVIAGKLP
;
A
#
# COMPACT_ATOMS: atom_id res chain seq x y z
N ILE A 1 31.02 -11.27 10.69
CA ILE A 1 29.75 -10.74 10.12
C ILE A 1 30.18 -9.55 9.27
N GLN A 2 30.09 -9.66 7.93
CA GLN A 2 30.36 -8.51 7.06
C GLN A 2 29.26 -7.48 7.31
N GLU A 3 29.65 -6.26 7.71
CA GLU A 3 28.70 -5.14 7.80
C GLU A 3 28.04 -4.91 6.45
N LYS A 4 26.72 -4.88 6.46
CA LYS A 4 25.94 -4.61 5.26
C LYS A 4 26.21 -3.17 4.81
N GLN A 5 26.79 -3.00 3.64
CA GLN A 5 27.04 -1.66 3.07
C GLN A 5 25.70 -0.92 2.92
N PRO A 6 25.63 0.37 3.27
CA PRO A 6 24.42 1.16 3.11
C PRO A 6 24.02 1.26 1.63
N PHE A 7 22.73 1.50 1.38
CA PHE A 7 22.25 1.78 0.04
C PHE A 7 22.80 3.12 -0.45
N ASP A 8 23.23 3.14 -1.70
CA ASP A 8 23.80 4.32 -2.34
C ASP A 8 23.25 4.44 -3.77
N ILE A 9 22.32 5.38 -3.96
CA ILE A 9 21.66 5.60 -5.25
C ILE A 9 22.61 6.16 -6.30
N SER A 10 23.71 6.83 -5.90
CA SER A 10 24.69 7.42 -6.84
C SER A 10 25.44 6.37 -7.67
N LYS A 11 25.40 5.10 -7.23
CA LYS A 11 25.98 3.96 -7.98
C LYS A 11 25.15 3.54 -9.19
N TYR A 12 24.01 4.17 -9.41
CA TYR A 12 23.09 3.85 -10.49
C TYR A 12 22.81 5.06 -11.35
N THR A 13 22.66 4.87 -12.66
CA THR A 13 22.20 5.93 -13.55
C THR A 13 20.68 6.05 -13.41
N VAL A 14 20.25 7.14 -12.79
CA VAL A 14 18.83 7.40 -12.52
C VAL A 14 18.43 8.74 -13.10
N GLU A 15 17.35 8.74 -13.87
CA GLU A 15 16.70 9.96 -14.37
C GLU A 15 15.45 10.27 -13.54
N ARG A 16 15.10 11.55 -13.45
CA ARG A 16 13.80 11.97 -12.87
C ARG A 16 12.67 11.62 -13.83
N LEU A 17 11.51 11.29 -13.28
CA LEU A 17 10.31 11.11 -14.09
C LEU A 17 9.83 12.47 -14.59
N ASP A 18 9.98 12.70 -15.90
CA ASP A 18 9.36 13.83 -16.61
C ASP A 18 8.04 13.37 -17.24
N LEU A 19 6.93 13.93 -16.75
CA LEU A 19 5.59 13.55 -17.21
C LEU A 19 5.30 14.04 -18.63
N ALA A 20 5.98 15.10 -19.09
CA ALA A 20 5.86 15.59 -20.46
C ALA A 20 6.61 14.69 -21.46
N ALA A 21 7.65 13.98 -20.97
CA ALA A 21 8.55 13.18 -21.79
C ALA A 21 8.81 11.78 -21.16
N VAL A 22 7.77 11.08 -20.74
CA VAL A 22 7.89 9.71 -20.20
C VAL A 22 8.53 8.80 -21.29
N PRO A 23 9.68 8.17 -21.00
CA PRO A 23 10.35 7.30 -21.98
C PRO A 23 9.45 6.19 -22.47
N GLY A 24 9.50 5.90 -23.78
CA GLY A 24 8.58 4.96 -24.42
C GLY A 24 8.53 3.57 -23.77
N ALA A 25 9.67 3.08 -23.24
CA ALA A 25 9.69 1.80 -22.52
C ALA A 25 8.92 1.87 -21.19
N CYS A 26 9.08 2.97 -20.42
CA CYS A 26 8.34 3.19 -19.17
C CYS A 26 6.86 3.44 -19.45
N ARG A 27 6.53 4.22 -20.51
CA ARG A 27 5.15 4.45 -20.96
C ARG A 27 4.47 3.10 -21.25
N ARG A 28 5.07 2.27 -22.11
CA ARG A 28 4.53 0.93 -22.43
C ARG A 28 4.36 0.06 -21.18
N PHE A 29 5.30 0.12 -20.23
CA PHE A 29 5.18 -0.60 -18.97
C PHE A 29 3.92 -0.22 -18.22
N PHE A 30 3.66 1.08 -18.02
CA PHE A 30 2.47 1.56 -17.31
C PHE A 30 1.18 1.23 -18.08
N GLU A 31 1.17 1.45 -19.39
CA GLU A 31 0.02 1.15 -20.27
C GLU A 31 -0.35 -0.34 -20.25
N GLN A 32 0.64 -1.24 -20.24
CA GLN A 32 0.40 -2.68 -20.11
C GLN A 32 -0.20 -3.07 -18.75
N ARG A 33 0.00 -2.22 -17.74
CA ARG A 33 -0.65 -2.33 -16.43
C ARG A 33 -1.92 -1.49 -16.33
N HIS A 34 -2.44 -0.99 -17.45
CA HIS A 34 -3.61 -0.13 -17.53
C HIS A 34 -3.51 1.19 -16.76
N ILE A 35 -2.31 1.54 -16.31
CA ILE A 35 -2.01 2.81 -15.66
C ILE A 35 -1.79 3.88 -16.72
N ASP A 36 -2.49 5.00 -16.61
CA ASP A 36 -2.27 6.18 -17.46
C ASP A 36 -1.03 6.94 -16.99
N PRO A 37 0.05 7.02 -17.80
CA PRO A 37 1.25 7.75 -17.41
C PRO A 37 1.02 9.25 -17.20
N GLY A 38 -0.01 9.85 -17.80
CA GLY A 38 -0.38 11.25 -17.61
C GLY A 38 -0.89 11.56 -16.18
N GLN A 39 -1.33 10.53 -15.45
CA GLN A 39 -1.84 10.66 -14.08
C GLN A 39 -0.81 10.30 -13.00
N LEU A 40 0.47 10.21 -13.33
CA LEU A 40 1.55 9.92 -12.37
C LEU A 40 2.02 11.15 -11.58
N ALA A 41 1.42 12.32 -11.78
CA ALA A 41 1.85 13.57 -11.12
C ALA A 41 1.95 13.47 -9.58
N PRO A 42 1.01 12.84 -8.85
CA PRO A 42 1.11 12.69 -7.40
C PRO A 42 2.32 11.85 -6.94
N PHE A 43 2.89 11.05 -7.83
CA PHE A 43 3.94 10.08 -7.55
C PHE A 43 5.32 10.48 -8.07
N LYS A 44 5.45 11.66 -8.72
CA LYS A 44 6.70 12.10 -9.39
C LYS A 44 7.92 12.18 -8.47
N SER A 45 7.73 12.40 -7.17
CA SER A 45 8.81 12.47 -6.18
C SER A 45 9.29 11.11 -5.70
N VAL A 46 8.51 10.06 -5.93
CA VAL A 46 8.77 8.69 -5.44
C VAL A 46 8.96 7.68 -6.57
N ILE A 47 8.89 8.15 -7.83
CA ILE A 47 9.18 7.38 -9.03
C ILE A 47 10.30 8.04 -9.80
N GLY A 48 11.29 7.25 -10.19
CA GLY A 48 12.36 7.62 -11.12
C GLY A 48 12.42 6.66 -12.30
N ILE A 49 13.47 6.79 -13.08
CA ILE A 49 13.77 5.94 -14.23
C ILE A 49 15.17 5.39 -14.05
N LEU A 50 15.29 4.08 -13.89
CA LEU A 50 16.57 3.40 -13.93
C LEU A 50 17.04 3.25 -15.37
N VAL A 51 18.27 3.66 -15.65
CA VAL A 51 18.92 3.45 -16.95
C VAL A 51 19.99 2.36 -16.76
N SER A 52 19.82 1.23 -17.45
CA SER A 52 20.83 0.16 -17.44
C SER A 52 22.06 0.55 -18.26
N ASP A 53 23.18 -0.16 -18.09
CA ASP A 53 24.41 0.02 -18.87
C ASP A 53 24.20 -0.14 -20.38
N ARG A 54 23.15 -0.82 -20.79
CA ARG A 54 22.74 -0.98 -22.19
C ARG A 54 21.72 0.07 -22.65
N GLY A 55 21.45 1.10 -21.82
CA GLY A 55 20.50 2.18 -22.14
C GLY A 55 19.03 1.81 -21.97
N PHE A 56 18.68 0.62 -21.45
CA PHE A 56 17.28 0.28 -21.19
C PHE A 56 16.73 1.11 -20.02
N LYS A 57 15.58 1.72 -20.23
CA LYS A 57 14.88 2.56 -19.25
C LYS A 57 13.73 1.79 -18.60
N GLN A 58 13.69 1.77 -17.27
CA GLN A 58 12.74 1.03 -16.45
C GLN A 58 12.19 1.92 -15.34
N PRO A 59 10.90 1.85 -14.96
CA PRO A 59 10.38 2.57 -13.82
C PRO A 59 11.05 2.11 -12.53
N LEU A 60 11.49 3.07 -11.74
CA LEU A 60 12.17 2.90 -10.45
C LEU A 60 11.33 3.51 -9.34
N PHE A 61 11.11 2.79 -8.27
CA PHE A 61 10.32 3.18 -7.11
C PHE A 61 11.26 3.35 -5.91
N TYR A 62 11.28 4.54 -5.28
CA TYR A 62 12.18 4.86 -4.17
C TYR A 62 11.62 4.42 -2.83
N TRP A 63 12.43 3.71 -2.05
CA TRP A 63 12.10 3.25 -0.71
C TRP A 63 12.75 4.18 0.31
N GLN A 64 11.96 4.64 1.28
CA GLN A 64 12.34 5.68 2.22
C GLN A 64 12.21 5.17 3.66
N ASN A 65 13.10 5.64 4.53
CA ASN A 65 13.02 5.42 5.97
C ASN A 65 12.08 6.45 6.64
N MET A 66 11.98 6.41 7.97
CA MET A 66 11.15 7.33 8.77
C MET A 66 11.50 8.82 8.56
N ASP A 67 12.75 9.12 8.22
CA ASP A 67 13.23 10.49 8.01
C ASP A 67 13.01 10.98 6.58
N GLY A 68 12.46 10.14 5.69
CA GLY A 68 12.25 10.43 4.29
C GLY A 68 13.51 10.25 3.42
N ASN A 69 14.60 9.73 3.97
CA ASN A 69 15.82 9.44 3.21
C ASN A 69 15.61 8.21 2.33
N ILE A 70 16.10 8.25 1.08
CA ILE A 70 16.07 7.11 0.18
C ILE A 70 17.10 6.08 0.66
N VAL A 71 16.64 4.94 1.15
CA VAL A 71 17.45 3.83 1.64
C VAL A 71 17.29 2.57 0.79
N GLY A 72 16.67 2.70 -0.36
CA GLY A 72 16.49 1.62 -1.31
C GLY A 72 15.72 2.04 -2.54
N ALA A 73 15.68 1.14 -3.52
CA ALA A 73 14.81 1.30 -4.68
C ALA A 73 14.45 -0.06 -5.28
N GLN A 74 13.29 -0.12 -5.91
CA GLN A 74 12.80 -1.27 -6.65
C GLN A 74 12.52 -0.85 -8.09
N TYR A 75 13.04 -1.57 -9.06
CA TYR A 75 12.66 -1.36 -10.46
C TYR A 75 11.74 -2.49 -10.95
N LYS A 76 10.93 -2.17 -11.95
CA LYS A 76 9.96 -3.09 -12.52
C LYS A 76 10.12 -3.15 -14.04
N TYR A 77 9.84 -4.31 -14.60
CA TYR A 77 9.91 -4.55 -16.04
C TYR A 77 8.96 -5.68 -16.44
N ILE A 78 8.62 -5.74 -17.73
CA ILE A 78 7.85 -6.85 -18.29
C ILE A 78 8.84 -7.86 -18.91
N LYS A 79 8.71 -9.11 -18.54
CA LYS A 79 9.39 -10.24 -19.16
C LYS A 79 8.37 -11.35 -19.38
N ASP A 80 8.31 -11.87 -20.60
CA ASP A 80 7.39 -12.96 -20.99
C ASP A 80 5.91 -12.64 -20.60
N ASN A 81 5.48 -11.38 -20.83
CA ASN A 81 4.19 -10.82 -20.45
C ASN A 81 3.89 -10.81 -18.93
N VAL A 82 4.90 -11.08 -18.11
CA VAL A 82 4.78 -11.04 -16.64
C VAL A 82 5.53 -9.84 -16.09
N CYS A 83 4.86 -9.08 -15.21
CA CYS A 83 5.50 -8.00 -14.46
C CYS A 83 6.50 -8.60 -13.47
N GLN A 84 7.76 -8.25 -13.63
CA GLN A 84 8.84 -8.62 -12.74
C GLN A 84 9.24 -7.44 -11.88
N LYS A 85 9.68 -7.69 -10.65
CA LYS A 85 10.21 -6.68 -9.74
C LYS A 85 11.55 -7.11 -9.17
N ARG A 86 12.49 -6.16 -9.05
CA ARG A 86 13.78 -6.39 -8.40
C ARG A 86 14.17 -5.19 -7.57
N PHE A 87 14.68 -5.46 -6.37
CA PHE A 87 15.31 -4.42 -5.56
C PHE A 87 16.75 -4.21 -6.01
N LEU A 88 17.18 -2.95 -5.98
CA LEU A 88 18.60 -2.62 -6.14
C LEU A 88 19.41 -3.14 -4.96
N LYS A 89 20.69 -3.42 -5.20
CA LYS A 89 21.59 -3.99 -4.18
C LYS A 89 21.62 -3.09 -2.94
N ASN A 90 21.68 -3.68 -1.77
CA ASN A 90 21.72 -3.05 -0.45
C ASN A 90 20.46 -2.26 -0.06
N THR A 91 19.35 -2.37 -0.79
CA THR A 91 18.06 -1.82 -0.34
C THR A 91 17.72 -2.32 1.05
N ASP A 92 17.43 -1.41 1.98
CA ASP A 92 16.88 -1.76 3.30
C ASP A 92 15.37 -1.99 3.20
N ARG A 93 14.99 -3.21 2.82
CA ARG A 93 13.58 -3.58 2.70
C ARG A 93 12.85 -3.70 4.03
N SER A 94 13.58 -3.89 5.11
CA SER A 94 12.99 -4.21 6.41
C SER A 94 12.53 -2.97 7.16
N ASN A 95 13.23 -1.84 6.95
CA ASN A 95 13.03 -0.60 7.69
C ASN A 95 12.69 0.56 6.75
N SER A 96 12.04 0.28 5.63
CA SER A 96 11.64 1.30 4.66
C SER A 96 10.30 0.97 4.03
N LEU A 97 9.65 2.00 3.50
CA LEU A 97 8.40 1.95 2.75
C LEU A 97 8.58 2.71 1.44
N TRP A 98 7.87 2.30 0.39
CA TRP A 98 7.57 3.23 -0.67
C TRP A 98 6.41 4.09 -0.20
N MET A 99 6.59 5.40 -0.16
CA MET A 99 5.57 6.31 0.38
C MET A 99 5.54 7.64 -0.35
N THR A 100 4.33 8.14 -0.63
CA THR A 100 4.11 9.48 -1.19
C THR A 100 4.18 10.55 -0.10
N PRO A 101 4.33 11.83 -0.46
CA PRO A 101 4.20 12.93 0.50
C PRO A 101 2.88 12.88 1.28
N ILE A 102 2.94 13.24 2.57
CA ILE A 102 1.79 13.15 3.50
C ILE A 102 1.01 14.46 3.59
N GLU A 103 1.66 15.60 3.28
CA GLU A 103 1.04 16.92 3.40
C GLU A 103 -0.28 17.02 2.63
N GLY A 104 -1.31 17.51 3.31
CA GLY A 104 -2.64 17.67 2.74
C GLY A 104 -3.44 16.41 2.53
N SER A 105 -2.91 15.25 2.95
CA SER A 105 -3.63 13.98 2.90
C SER A 105 -4.68 13.87 4.01
N LYS A 106 -5.73 13.09 3.76
CA LYS A 106 -6.81 12.81 4.72
C LYS A 106 -6.70 11.43 5.35
N ALA A 107 -5.89 10.55 4.79
CA ALA A 107 -5.63 9.20 5.30
C ALA A 107 -4.31 8.67 4.77
N LEU A 108 -3.79 7.63 5.44
CA LEU A 108 -2.71 6.78 4.94
C LEU A 108 -3.33 5.56 4.27
N PHE A 109 -3.12 5.37 2.98
CA PHE A 109 -3.60 4.21 2.24
C PHE A 109 -2.47 3.20 2.07
N VAL A 110 -2.64 2.01 2.62
CA VAL A 110 -1.58 0.99 2.67
C VAL A 110 -1.89 -0.13 1.69
N THR A 111 -0.94 -0.41 0.79
CA THR A 111 -1.00 -1.51 -0.18
C THR A 111 0.27 -2.35 -0.13
N GLU A 112 0.25 -3.51 -0.78
CA GLU A 112 1.45 -4.32 -0.95
C GLU A 112 2.43 -3.71 -1.95
N ASP A 113 1.93 -3.20 -3.08
CA ASP A 113 2.75 -2.83 -4.24
C ASP A 113 2.48 -1.38 -4.70
N PRO A 114 3.50 -0.62 -5.14
CA PRO A 114 3.32 0.71 -5.70
C PRO A 114 2.36 0.80 -6.89
N LEU A 115 2.25 -0.25 -7.71
CA LEU A 115 1.32 -0.25 -8.84
C LEU A 115 -0.14 -0.27 -8.37
N ASP A 116 -0.43 -0.95 -7.26
CA ASP A 116 -1.78 -0.97 -6.66
C ASP A 116 -2.15 0.40 -6.08
N ALA A 117 -1.19 1.07 -5.43
CA ALA A 117 -1.36 2.43 -4.97
C ALA A 117 -1.68 3.40 -6.11
N ILE A 118 -0.95 3.30 -7.22
CA ILE A 118 -1.16 4.13 -8.42
C ILE A 118 -2.51 3.78 -9.06
N ALA A 119 -2.84 2.51 -9.20
CA ALA A 119 -4.11 2.05 -9.76
C ALA A 119 -5.30 2.54 -8.92
N HIS A 120 -5.22 2.41 -7.58
CA HIS A 120 -6.24 2.95 -6.68
C HIS A 120 -6.40 4.46 -6.85
N SER A 121 -5.30 5.21 -6.94
CA SER A 121 -5.34 6.67 -7.17
C SER A 121 -6.06 7.05 -8.47
N GLN A 122 -5.91 6.25 -9.53
CA GLN A 122 -6.58 6.48 -10.80
C GLN A 122 -8.06 6.06 -10.79
N LEU A 123 -8.41 5.03 -10.01
CA LEU A 123 -9.79 4.64 -9.77
C LEU A 123 -10.55 5.69 -8.93
N PHE A 124 -9.86 6.38 -8.02
CA PHE A 124 -10.43 7.35 -7.09
C PHE A 124 -9.71 8.70 -7.16
N PRO A 125 -9.80 9.44 -8.28
CA PRO A 125 -8.99 10.64 -8.52
C PRO A 125 -9.27 11.80 -7.54
N GLY A 126 -10.38 11.76 -6.81
CA GLY A 126 -10.70 12.72 -5.74
C GLY A 126 -10.15 12.32 -4.36
N ALA A 127 -9.57 11.15 -4.21
CA ALA A 127 -9.01 10.69 -2.94
C ALA A 127 -7.72 11.45 -2.61
N ARG A 128 -7.69 12.06 -1.43
CA ARG A 128 -6.51 12.78 -0.92
C ARG A 128 -5.80 11.90 0.09
N TYR A 129 -5.10 10.86 -0.40
CA TYR A 129 -4.40 9.90 0.44
C TYR A 129 -2.89 9.99 0.26
N ALA A 130 -2.15 9.78 1.35
CA ALA A 130 -0.76 9.38 1.27
C ALA A 130 -0.71 7.86 1.09
N TYR A 131 -0.03 7.39 0.05
CA TYR A 131 0.09 5.98 -0.27
C TYR A 131 1.36 5.40 0.32
N PHE A 132 1.24 4.26 0.99
CA PHE A 132 2.31 3.54 1.64
C PHE A 132 2.32 2.09 1.14
N CYS A 133 3.49 1.58 0.70
CA CYS A 133 3.61 0.21 0.23
C CYS A 133 4.73 -0.53 0.96
N THR A 134 4.45 -1.78 1.33
CA THR A 134 5.37 -2.64 2.06
C THR A 134 6.29 -3.48 1.16
N GLY A 135 5.93 -3.65 -0.12
CA GLY A 135 6.69 -4.39 -1.13
C GLY A 135 6.55 -5.91 -1.03
N GLY A 136 5.57 -6.37 -0.30
CA GLY A 136 5.28 -7.77 0.02
C GLY A 136 4.84 -7.89 1.47
N THR A 137 5.11 -9.04 2.10
CA THR A 137 4.85 -9.24 3.53
C THR A 137 5.53 -8.17 4.38
N SER A 138 4.73 -7.46 5.18
CA SER A 138 5.19 -6.36 6.03
C SER A 138 6.06 -6.86 7.19
N THR A 139 7.13 -6.15 7.48
CA THR A 139 7.93 -6.37 8.69
C THR A 139 7.30 -5.66 9.91
N LYS A 140 7.74 -6.02 11.12
CA LYS A 140 7.34 -5.29 12.33
C LYS A 140 7.73 -3.82 12.24
N ALA A 141 8.94 -3.52 11.77
CA ALA A 141 9.43 -2.14 11.64
C ALA A 141 8.59 -1.33 10.63
N GLN A 142 8.20 -1.92 9.49
CA GLN A 142 7.31 -1.24 8.54
C GLN A 142 5.94 -0.93 9.14
N ARG A 143 5.34 -1.86 9.90
CA ARG A 143 4.07 -1.61 10.60
C ARG A 143 4.20 -0.51 11.65
N GLU A 144 5.32 -0.50 12.38
CA GLU A 144 5.64 0.58 13.33
C GLU A 144 5.78 1.93 12.64
N MET A 145 6.44 1.99 11.47
CA MET A 145 6.54 3.21 10.68
C MET A 145 5.14 3.73 10.28
N ILE A 146 4.28 2.86 9.75
CA ILE A 146 2.91 3.23 9.34
C ILE A 146 2.12 3.75 10.55
N HIS A 147 2.18 3.04 11.67
CA HIS A 147 1.51 3.45 12.91
C HIS A 147 2.02 4.80 13.42
N SER A 148 3.34 4.99 13.47
CA SER A 148 3.98 6.24 13.89
C SER A 148 3.58 7.43 13.02
N PHE A 149 3.52 7.27 11.70
CA PHE A 149 3.03 8.30 10.79
C PHE A 149 1.55 8.61 11.03
N SER A 150 0.71 7.59 11.22
CA SER A 150 -0.71 7.77 11.56
C SER A 150 -0.87 8.60 12.83
N GLN A 151 -0.12 8.30 13.88
CA GLN A 151 -0.16 9.04 15.15
C GLN A 151 0.37 10.48 14.98
N LYS A 152 1.53 10.64 14.35
CA LYS A 152 2.17 11.95 14.15
C LYS A 152 1.29 12.93 13.38
N PHE A 153 0.65 12.47 12.32
CA PHE A 153 -0.18 13.30 11.44
C PHE A 153 -1.68 13.23 11.77
N LYS A 154 -2.07 12.41 12.76
CA LYS A 154 -3.47 12.16 13.17
C LYS A 154 -4.35 11.73 12.01
N LEU A 155 -3.83 10.86 11.17
CA LEU A 155 -4.52 10.35 9.98
C LEU A 155 -5.00 8.91 10.20
N PRO A 156 -6.22 8.57 9.76
CA PRO A 156 -6.68 7.19 9.75
C PRO A 156 -5.85 6.36 8.77
N ILE A 157 -5.77 5.06 9.04
CA ILE A 157 -5.13 4.07 8.17
C ILE A 157 -6.21 3.35 7.36
N ILE A 158 -6.08 3.36 6.05
CA ILE A 158 -6.90 2.58 5.13
C ILE A 158 -6.10 1.36 4.71
N LEU A 159 -6.60 0.18 5.05
CA LEU A 159 -6.02 -1.12 4.73
C LEU A 159 -6.48 -1.53 3.33
N GLY A 160 -5.59 -1.48 2.36
CA GLY A 160 -5.88 -1.66 0.94
C GLY A 160 -5.04 -2.75 0.25
N ASN A 161 -4.58 -3.78 1.00
CA ASN A 161 -3.85 -4.90 0.42
C ASN A 161 -4.77 -5.83 -0.41
N ASP A 162 -4.17 -6.75 -1.14
CA ASP A 162 -4.83 -7.66 -2.08
C ASP A 162 -6.02 -8.41 -1.49
N ASN A 163 -6.99 -8.74 -2.35
CA ASN A 163 -8.18 -9.51 -1.99
C ASN A 163 -7.92 -11.03 -2.03
N ASP A 164 -6.76 -11.45 -1.54
CA ASP A 164 -6.45 -12.87 -1.30
C ASP A 164 -6.09 -13.11 0.17
N LEU A 165 -5.83 -14.36 0.55
CA LEU A 165 -5.53 -14.71 1.93
C LEU A 165 -4.30 -13.96 2.46
N ALA A 166 -3.26 -13.81 1.63
CA ALA A 166 -2.01 -13.14 2.02
C ALA A 166 -2.25 -11.65 2.27
N GLY A 167 -2.95 -10.96 1.37
CA GLY A 167 -3.27 -9.54 1.52
C GLY A 167 -4.20 -9.27 2.70
N GLN A 168 -5.23 -10.10 2.93
CA GLN A 168 -6.10 -9.96 4.09
C GLN A 168 -5.37 -10.23 5.40
N LEU A 169 -4.40 -11.14 5.40
CA LEU A 169 -3.53 -11.36 6.55
C LEU A 169 -2.64 -10.14 6.83
N GLU A 170 -2.09 -9.49 5.80
CA GLU A 170 -1.30 -8.27 5.99
C GLU A 170 -2.16 -7.11 6.53
N ASN A 171 -3.40 -6.97 6.04
CA ASN A 171 -4.38 -6.03 6.61
C ASN A 171 -4.61 -6.30 8.09
N PHE A 172 -4.81 -7.56 8.47
CA PHE A 172 -5.05 -7.97 9.85
C PHE A 172 -3.84 -7.73 10.75
N LYS A 173 -2.63 -8.08 10.31
CA LYS A 173 -1.38 -7.80 11.06
C LYS A 173 -1.22 -6.31 11.36
N LEU A 174 -1.48 -5.44 10.37
CA LEU A 174 -1.37 -4.00 10.56
C LEU A 174 -2.45 -3.48 11.52
N ALA A 175 -3.68 -3.99 11.42
CA ALA A 175 -4.76 -3.64 12.34
C ALA A 175 -4.45 -4.05 13.78
N LEU A 176 -3.99 -5.29 14.00
CA LEU A 176 -3.60 -5.79 15.33
C LEU A 176 -2.44 -4.96 15.90
N HIS A 177 -1.41 -4.67 15.08
CA HIS A 177 -0.29 -3.85 15.50
C HIS A 177 -0.74 -2.44 15.92
N THR A 178 -1.59 -1.80 15.11
CA THR A 178 -2.14 -0.47 15.40
C THR A 178 -3.03 -0.47 16.64
N ALA A 179 -3.72 -1.59 16.91
CA ALA A 179 -4.55 -1.79 18.10
C ALA A 179 -3.73 -2.18 19.34
N ASN A 180 -2.42 -2.37 19.21
CA ASN A 180 -1.52 -2.87 20.26
C ASN A 180 -1.96 -4.25 20.82
N ILE A 181 -2.40 -5.15 19.92
CA ILE A 181 -2.78 -6.52 20.23
C ILE A 181 -1.62 -7.45 19.85
N GLU A 182 -1.17 -8.24 20.83
CA GLU A 182 -0.12 -9.23 20.58
C GLU A 182 -0.64 -10.40 19.74
N TYR A 183 0.16 -10.84 18.79
CA TYR A 183 -0.15 -11.99 17.93
C TYR A 183 1.11 -12.73 17.50
N ALA A 184 0.98 -14.01 17.22
CA ALA A 184 1.98 -14.82 16.54
C ALA A 184 1.35 -15.46 15.32
N ILE A 185 2.14 -15.68 14.27
CA ILE A 185 1.69 -16.29 13.01
C ILE A 185 2.59 -17.47 12.69
N ASN A 186 1.98 -18.62 12.49
CA ASN A 186 2.62 -19.80 11.97
C ASN A 186 1.93 -20.22 10.67
N SER A 187 2.53 -19.92 9.53
CA SER A 187 2.02 -20.29 8.21
C SER A 187 2.72 -21.56 7.70
N LYS A 188 2.11 -22.72 7.86
CA LYS A 188 2.61 -23.98 7.30
C LYS A 188 1.73 -24.52 6.18
N THR A 189 0.53 -24.00 6.01
CA THR A 189 -0.48 -24.46 5.04
C THR A 189 -1.20 -23.26 4.40
N GLN A 190 -2.20 -23.50 3.56
CA GLN A 190 -3.10 -22.43 3.05
C GLN A 190 -3.97 -21.79 4.13
N ARG A 191 -3.94 -22.32 5.35
CA ARG A 191 -4.55 -21.76 6.55
C ARG A 191 -3.50 -21.14 7.44
N VAL A 192 -3.85 -20.09 8.12
CA VAL A 192 -2.96 -19.34 9.00
C VAL A 192 -3.30 -19.64 10.45
N LEU A 193 -2.34 -20.16 11.18
CA LEU A 193 -2.45 -20.30 12.63
C LEU A 193 -2.13 -18.95 13.27
N LEU A 194 -3.10 -18.35 13.90
CA LEU A 194 -2.95 -17.09 14.65
C LEU A 194 -3.09 -17.34 16.13
N THR A 195 -2.14 -16.82 16.90
CA THR A 195 -2.25 -16.70 18.35
C THR A 195 -2.59 -15.26 18.67
N VAL A 196 -3.78 -15.03 19.20
CA VAL A 196 -4.24 -13.70 19.63
C VAL A 196 -4.61 -13.79 21.12
N ASN A 197 -3.98 -13.00 21.94
CA ASN A 197 -4.16 -13.02 23.41
C ASN A 197 -3.99 -14.43 24.02
N GLY A 198 -3.02 -15.20 23.55
CA GLY A 198 -2.72 -16.54 24.03
C GLY A 198 -3.64 -17.67 23.51
N ALA A 199 -4.68 -17.37 22.75
CA ALA A 199 -5.54 -18.37 22.12
C ALA A 199 -5.07 -18.66 20.70
N GLU A 200 -4.76 -19.92 20.41
CA GLU A 200 -4.40 -20.39 19.06
C GLU A 200 -5.64 -20.83 18.29
N ARG A 201 -5.74 -20.38 17.04
CA ARG A 201 -6.78 -20.80 16.11
C ARG A 201 -6.26 -20.77 14.68
N GLU A 202 -6.68 -21.75 13.91
CA GLU A 202 -6.46 -21.78 12.47
C GLU A 202 -7.57 -20.98 11.75
N TRP A 203 -7.16 -20.08 10.84
CA TRP A 203 -8.06 -19.11 10.21
C TRP A 203 -7.95 -19.20 8.70
N GLY A 204 -9.09 -19.21 8.03
CA GLY A 204 -9.21 -18.96 6.60
C GLY A 204 -9.40 -17.45 6.30
N LYS A 205 -9.50 -17.11 5.01
CA LYS A 205 -9.65 -15.72 4.56
C LYS A 205 -10.87 -15.03 5.17
N ASP A 206 -12.03 -15.66 5.10
CA ASP A 206 -13.29 -15.05 5.56
C ASP A 206 -13.29 -14.83 7.08
N GLU A 207 -12.66 -15.74 7.82
CA GLU A 207 -12.51 -15.61 9.27
C GLU A 207 -11.56 -14.46 9.62
N ILE A 208 -10.47 -14.27 8.87
CA ILE A 208 -9.54 -13.13 9.03
C ILE A 208 -10.29 -11.82 8.75
N VAL A 209 -11.08 -11.74 7.69
CA VAL A 209 -11.88 -10.54 7.37
C VAL A 209 -12.90 -10.24 8.46
N ALA A 210 -13.60 -11.26 8.99
CA ALA A 210 -14.54 -11.08 10.09
C ALA A 210 -13.85 -10.58 11.37
N ALA A 211 -12.69 -11.16 11.71
CA ALA A 211 -11.89 -10.72 12.85
C ALA A 211 -11.34 -9.30 12.68
N LEU A 212 -10.90 -8.96 11.48
CA LEU A 212 -10.47 -7.60 11.13
C LEU A 212 -11.59 -6.59 11.34
N GLN A 213 -12.81 -6.90 10.87
CA GLN A 213 -13.99 -6.07 11.11
C GLN A 213 -14.29 -5.88 12.61
N ALA A 214 -14.09 -6.91 13.44
CA ALA A 214 -14.25 -6.80 14.89
C ALA A 214 -13.21 -5.85 15.52
N VAL A 215 -11.96 -5.90 15.09
CA VAL A 215 -10.91 -4.96 15.51
C VAL A 215 -11.26 -3.53 15.10
N MET A 216 -11.70 -3.34 13.86
CA MET A 216 -12.05 -2.01 13.33
C MET A 216 -13.23 -1.37 14.08
N LYS A 217 -14.22 -2.14 14.54
CA LYS A 217 -15.31 -1.63 15.37
C LYS A 217 -14.82 -0.97 16.67
N GLN A 218 -13.68 -1.42 17.19
CA GLN A 218 -13.04 -0.87 18.39
C GLN A 218 -12.01 0.23 18.06
N ARG A 219 -11.63 0.38 16.80
CA ARG A 219 -10.59 1.29 16.30
C ARG A 219 -11.09 2.06 15.08
N PRO A 220 -11.87 3.12 15.25
CA PRO A 220 -12.50 3.86 14.13
C PRO A 220 -11.51 4.56 13.20
N ASN A 221 -10.25 4.67 13.60
CA ASN A 221 -9.16 5.19 12.78
C ASN A 221 -8.54 4.15 11.83
N ILE A 222 -9.07 2.91 11.81
CA ILE A 222 -8.68 1.86 10.87
C ILE A 222 -9.87 1.60 9.94
N ILE A 223 -9.64 1.70 8.64
CA ILE A 223 -10.65 1.53 7.60
C ILE A 223 -10.19 0.42 6.67
N LEU A 224 -11.09 -0.47 6.27
CA LEU A 224 -10.81 -1.52 5.29
C LEU A 224 -11.33 -1.09 3.92
N SER A 225 -10.45 -1.15 2.91
CA SER A 225 -10.80 -0.95 1.51
C SER A 225 -10.19 -2.09 0.69
N ILE A 226 -11.02 -3.00 0.21
CA ILE A 226 -10.60 -4.22 -0.49
C ILE A 226 -10.90 -4.04 -1.98
N PRO A 227 -9.95 -4.39 -2.90
CA PRO A 227 -10.25 -4.44 -4.32
C PRO A 227 -11.33 -5.50 -4.62
N TRP A 228 -12.10 -5.31 -5.69
CA TRP A 228 -13.11 -6.27 -6.14
C TRP A 228 -12.46 -7.50 -6.80
N ALA A 229 -11.45 -7.26 -7.63
CA ALA A 229 -10.63 -8.31 -8.20
C ALA A 229 -9.56 -8.78 -7.18
N LYS A 230 -8.49 -9.38 -7.65
CA LYS A 230 -7.38 -9.79 -6.80
C LYS A 230 -6.67 -8.59 -6.19
N ASP A 231 -6.36 -7.59 -7.01
CA ASP A 231 -5.63 -6.38 -6.63
C ASP A 231 -6.23 -5.13 -7.32
N TRP A 232 -5.80 -3.93 -6.93
CA TRP A 232 -6.27 -2.67 -7.48
C TRP A 232 -5.91 -2.47 -8.95
N ASN A 233 -4.81 -3.06 -9.40
CA ASN A 233 -4.42 -2.99 -10.79
C ASN A 233 -5.34 -3.85 -11.67
N ASP A 234 -5.79 -5.00 -11.18
CA ASP A 234 -6.80 -5.83 -11.85
C ASP A 234 -8.17 -5.13 -11.86
N ASP A 235 -8.53 -4.40 -10.79
CA ASP A 235 -9.73 -3.55 -10.76
C ASP A 235 -9.65 -2.44 -11.82
N LEU A 236 -8.54 -1.72 -11.93
CA LEU A 236 -8.33 -0.70 -12.94
C LEU A 236 -8.43 -1.28 -14.36
N ARG A 237 -7.86 -2.46 -14.57
CA ARG A 237 -7.95 -3.22 -15.83
C ARG A 237 -9.39 -3.57 -16.19
N SER A 238 -10.18 -3.99 -15.23
CA SER A 238 -11.56 -4.41 -15.40
C SER A 238 -12.52 -3.23 -15.56
N SER A 239 -12.18 -2.07 -15.02
CA SER A 239 -13.05 -0.90 -14.84
C SER A 239 -13.39 -0.16 -16.13
N LYS A 240 -12.69 -0.41 -17.23
CA LYS A 240 -13.03 0.19 -18.53
C LYS A 240 -14.49 -0.09 -19.01
N LYS A 241 -15.22 -0.98 -18.33
CA LYS A 241 -16.62 -1.30 -18.63
C LYS A 241 -17.67 -0.86 -17.60
N SER A 242 -17.30 -0.42 -16.37
CA SER A 242 -18.31 -0.10 -15.34
C SER A 242 -17.85 0.86 -14.22
N ILE A 243 -16.97 1.81 -14.52
CA ILE A 243 -16.37 2.73 -13.51
C ILE A 243 -17.42 3.49 -12.69
N SER A 244 -18.47 4.01 -13.33
CA SER A 244 -19.44 4.89 -12.68
C SER A 244 -20.26 4.22 -11.57
N LEU A 245 -20.66 2.95 -11.70
CA LEU A 245 -21.43 2.23 -10.68
C LEU A 245 -20.56 1.83 -9.47
N ARG A 246 -19.34 1.35 -9.71
CA ARG A 246 -18.45 0.85 -8.66
C ARG A 246 -17.85 1.95 -7.79
N ILE A 247 -17.56 3.12 -8.37
CA ILE A 247 -17.11 4.30 -7.63
C ILE A 247 -18.21 4.79 -6.69
N ALA A 248 -19.45 4.84 -7.15
CA ALA A 248 -20.59 5.27 -6.34
C ALA A 248 -20.84 4.33 -5.15
N GLU A 249 -20.73 3.02 -5.33
CA GLU A 249 -20.91 2.04 -4.26
C GLU A 249 -19.79 2.07 -3.21
N ASN A 250 -18.54 2.22 -3.62
CA ASN A 250 -17.40 2.33 -2.67
C ASN A 250 -17.41 3.68 -1.93
N MET A 251 -17.69 4.78 -2.61
CA MET A 251 -17.84 6.08 -1.96
C MET A 251 -19.02 6.09 -0.97
N ALA A 252 -20.13 5.42 -1.30
CA ALA A 252 -21.25 5.25 -0.40
C ALA A 252 -20.88 4.40 0.86
N ARG A 253 -20.06 3.37 0.72
CA ARG A 253 -19.57 2.59 1.87
C ARG A 253 -18.68 3.42 2.78
N VAL A 254 -17.70 4.15 2.23
CA VAL A 254 -16.81 5.03 3.01
C VAL A 254 -17.60 6.16 3.68
N GLN A 255 -18.59 6.77 2.99
CA GLN A 255 -19.44 7.81 3.56
C GLN A 255 -20.38 7.27 4.66
N ILE A 256 -20.97 6.09 4.49
CA ILE A 256 -21.84 5.48 5.50
C ILE A 256 -21.07 5.20 6.79
N GLU A 257 -19.80 4.78 6.70
CA GLU A 257 -18.96 4.52 7.86
C GLU A 257 -18.50 5.82 8.54
N THR A 258 -18.17 6.85 7.78
CA THR A 258 -17.83 8.19 8.33
C THR A 258 -19.02 8.83 9.03
N THR A 259 -20.21 8.80 8.41
CA THR A 259 -21.45 9.38 8.99
C THR A 259 -21.91 8.63 10.23
N LYS A 260 -21.77 7.31 10.28
CA LYS A 260 -22.04 6.50 11.48
C LYS A 260 -21.06 6.78 12.61
N SER A 261 -19.81 7.11 12.31
CA SER A 261 -18.78 7.53 13.26
C SER A 261 -19.09 8.92 13.84
N GLU A 262 -19.48 9.86 13.01
CA GLU A 262 -19.86 11.23 13.43
C GLU A 262 -21.13 11.23 14.29
N GLN A 263 -22.15 10.46 13.93
CA GLN A 263 -23.38 10.32 14.74
C GLN A 263 -23.15 9.67 16.09
N ARG A 264 -22.20 8.72 16.22
CA ARG A 264 -21.83 8.11 17.50
C ARG A 264 -20.99 9.03 18.38
N GLY A 265 -20.14 9.91 17.79
CA GLY A 265 -19.41 10.94 18.51
C GLY A 265 -20.35 11.98 19.18
N VAL A 266 -21.47 12.29 18.52
CA VAL A 266 -22.50 13.20 19.05
C VAL A 266 -23.34 12.57 20.18
N ILE A 267 -23.55 11.25 20.17
CA ILE A 267 -24.31 10.54 21.21
C ILE A 267 -23.44 10.29 22.46
N ALA A 268 -22.15 10.05 22.31
CA ALA A 268 -21.24 9.87 23.45
C ALA A 268 -20.95 11.15 24.25
N GLY A 269 -21.23 12.32 23.66
CA GLY A 269 -21.10 13.64 24.33
C GLY A 269 -22.32 14.09 25.13
N LYS A 270 -23.38 13.28 25.24
CA LYS A 270 -24.63 13.59 25.93
C LYS A 270 -25.05 12.53 26.95
N LEU A 271 -24.14 12.19 27.84
CA LEU A 271 -24.53 11.50 29.09
C LEU A 271 -24.01 12.33 30.27
N PRO A 272 -24.88 12.62 31.22
CA PRO A 272 -24.57 13.49 32.36
C PRO A 272 -23.58 12.83 33.33
#